data_cade6c1627d61161f86bec80a8abce0d
#
_entry.id   cade6c1627d61161f86bec80a8abce0d
#
_cell.length_a   1.000
_cell.length_b   1.000
_cell.length_c   1.000
_cell.angle_alpha   90.00
_cell.angle_beta   90.00
_cell.angle_gamma   90.00
#
_symmetry.space_group_name_H-M   'P 1'
#
loop_
_entity.id
_entity.type
_entity.pdbx_description
1 polymer ?
#
loop_
_entity_poly.entity_id
_entity_poly.type
_entity_poly.pdbx_seq_one_letter_code
_entity_poly.pdbx_strand_id
1 'polypeptide(L)'
;MTDSIQFGEGNFLRAFVDYCLQILNHETSFSGKVDIIQPLPNGLIEQLKKQNGKYHLFHEGVLQGKNIREGQQIDCVDEMVNPYKEFDHFLKLAENENLTFVFSNTTEAGITLDNEDQFTARPAHSFPGKLTQLLYHRFKTFNGDKSKVLQIIPCELIDKNGTKLKEIILELCEIWKLDNNFISWIHLNHFYNTLVDRIVPGFPKKDMNFYKKQLPFADKLIVTCEPFFLWVIEGNPKLLEIFPVDQLNNIDVKVVPDLGIYRTRKVRILNGSHTALVPVGLLHGTLTVSETLQDDFLKNYLSQTLSQEIIPSIDFDRQPLEDYAQSVLERFSNPFIVHQLESISLNSISKFKVRVLPSLLSYYKKEGKIPKNLTFAMAALIFFYGKEISKHPHPLKDDPQNILFFEEIWKNNEIEKIVSETLSNIALWDQNLAKIGPLKDTLTQALYAIVTHDKISEAYPVFKSLTS
;
A
#
# COMPACT_ATOMS: atom_id res chain seq x y z
N MET A 1 -25.03 -2.20 -19.92
CA MET A 1 -23.58 -1.97 -19.98
C MET A 1 -23.26 -0.97 -18.89
N THR A 2 -22.23 -1.19 -18.11
CA THR A 2 -21.85 -0.35 -16.97
C THR A 2 -20.50 0.27 -17.29
N ASP A 3 -20.47 1.56 -17.59
CA ASP A 3 -19.25 2.21 -18.01
C ASP A 3 -18.54 2.88 -16.83
N SER A 4 -17.24 2.98 -16.91
CA SER A 4 -16.41 3.55 -15.87
C SER A 4 -15.35 4.50 -16.44
N ILE A 5 -14.96 5.47 -15.63
CA ILE A 5 -13.83 6.37 -15.89
C ILE A 5 -12.73 6.06 -14.89
N GLN A 6 -11.48 6.05 -15.34
CA GLN A 6 -10.32 5.82 -14.53
C GLN A 6 -9.31 6.94 -14.66
N PHE A 7 -9.01 7.65 -13.56
CA PHE A 7 -7.93 8.63 -13.50
C PHE A 7 -6.61 7.94 -13.14
N GLY A 8 -5.78 7.75 -14.13
CA GLY A 8 -4.48 7.10 -14.03
C GLY A 8 -4.33 5.93 -15.02
N GLU A 9 -3.27 5.99 -15.80
CA GLU A 9 -2.84 4.99 -16.79
C GLU A 9 -1.64 4.18 -16.30
N GLY A 10 -1.29 4.34 -15.02
CA GLY A 10 -0.11 3.73 -14.41
C GLY A 10 -0.20 2.21 -14.27
N ASN A 11 0.93 1.61 -13.93
CA ASN A 11 1.04 0.15 -13.78
C ASN A 11 0.05 -0.41 -12.76
N PHE A 12 -0.19 0.34 -11.65
CA PHE A 12 -1.04 -0.16 -10.57
C PHE A 12 -2.48 -0.35 -11.03
N LEU A 13 -3.14 0.68 -11.58
CA LEU A 13 -4.54 0.58 -12.00
C LEU A 13 -4.70 -0.45 -13.12
N ARG A 14 -3.77 -0.51 -14.06
CA ARG A 14 -3.78 -1.51 -15.15
C ARG A 14 -3.68 -2.95 -14.64
N ALA A 15 -2.95 -3.17 -13.53
CA ALA A 15 -2.85 -4.47 -12.89
C ALA A 15 -3.88 -4.68 -11.77
N PHE A 16 -4.74 -3.72 -11.47
CA PHE A 16 -5.66 -3.78 -10.34
C PHE A 16 -7.10 -3.58 -10.77
N VAL A 17 -7.49 -2.35 -11.12
CA VAL A 17 -8.87 -2.03 -11.52
C VAL A 17 -9.21 -2.65 -12.88
N ASP A 18 -8.37 -2.43 -13.91
CA ASP A 18 -8.62 -2.98 -15.24
C ASP A 18 -8.64 -4.51 -15.21
N TYR A 19 -7.73 -5.13 -14.43
CA TYR A 19 -7.74 -6.57 -14.21
C TYR A 19 -9.03 -7.05 -13.54
N CYS A 20 -9.49 -6.37 -12.49
CA CYS A 20 -10.74 -6.70 -11.81
C CYS A 20 -11.95 -6.60 -12.77
N LEU A 21 -12.03 -5.53 -13.55
CA LEU A 21 -13.10 -5.36 -14.57
C LEU A 21 -13.03 -6.43 -15.65
N GLN A 22 -11.84 -6.80 -16.09
CA GLN A 22 -11.63 -7.88 -17.07
C GLN A 22 -12.17 -9.22 -16.54
N ILE A 23 -11.86 -9.57 -15.28
CA ILE A 23 -12.36 -10.80 -14.66
C ILE A 23 -13.87 -10.75 -14.44
N LEU A 24 -14.41 -9.62 -13.98
CA LEU A 24 -15.87 -9.43 -13.86
C LEU A 24 -16.59 -9.66 -15.17
N ASN A 25 -16.09 -9.12 -16.28
CA ASN A 25 -16.65 -9.30 -17.60
C ASN A 25 -16.62 -10.76 -18.08
N HIS A 26 -15.64 -11.55 -17.63
CA HIS A 26 -15.47 -12.95 -18.05
C HIS A 26 -16.22 -13.94 -17.14
N GLU A 27 -16.27 -13.68 -15.84
CA GLU A 27 -16.75 -14.66 -14.86
C GLU A 27 -18.18 -14.40 -14.38
N THR A 28 -18.73 -13.22 -14.66
CA THR A 28 -20.07 -12.82 -14.18
C THR A 28 -20.95 -12.29 -15.31
N SER A 29 -22.18 -11.90 -14.98
CA SER A 29 -23.08 -11.19 -15.91
C SER A 29 -22.74 -9.70 -16.07
N PHE A 30 -21.71 -9.20 -15.37
CA PHE A 30 -21.26 -7.81 -15.51
C PHE A 30 -20.71 -7.58 -16.91
N SER A 31 -21.06 -6.42 -17.48
CA SER A 31 -20.52 -5.99 -18.77
C SER A 31 -20.16 -4.52 -18.64
N GLY A 32 -18.88 -4.23 -18.49
CA GLY A 32 -18.36 -2.88 -18.27
C GLY A 32 -17.10 -2.62 -19.06
N LYS A 33 -16.91 -1.35 -19.42
CA LYS A 33 -15.69 -0.84 -20.03
C LYS A 33 -15.11 0.29 -19.19
N VAL A 34 -13.85 0.61 -19.44
CA VAL A 34 -13.15 1.68 -18.73
C VAL A 34 -12.52 2.67 -19.71
N ASP A 35 -12.84 3.95 -19.51
CA ASP A 35 -12.20 5.06 -20.19
C ASP A 35 -11.06 5.59 -19.33
N ILE A 36 -9.83 5.52 -19.83
CA ILE A 36 -8.64 5.91 -19.08
C ILE A 36 -8.32 7.39 -19.34
N ILE A 37 -8.21 8.14 -18.23
CA ILE A 37 -7.86 9.55 -18.24
C ILE A 37 -6.44 9.75 -17.68
N GLN A 38 -5.62 10.45 -18.46
CA GLN A 38 -4.28 10.83 -18.04
C GLN A 38 -4.33 11.98 -17.03
N PRO A 39 -3.91 11.79 -15.77
CA PRO A 39 -4.03 12.83 -14.75
C PRO A 39 -2.95 13.92 -14.85
N LEU A 40 -1.81 13.63 -15.47
CA LEU A 40 -0.65 14.53 -15.59
C LEU A 40 -0.38 14.92 -17.05
N PRO A 41 0.35 16.02 -17.31
CA PRO A 41 0.67 16.45 -18.69
C PRO A 41 1.40 15.38 -19.51
N ASN A 42 2.27 14.61 -18.87
CA ASN A 42 3.03 13.51 -19.48
C ASN A 42 2.53 12.17 -18.96
N GLY A 43 2.34 11.19 -19.85
CA GLY A 43 1.85 9.86 -19.46
C GLY A 43 1.84 8.88 -20.63
N LEU A 44 1.04 7.82 -20.49
CA LEU A 44 1.05 6.66 -21.38
C LEU A 44 -0.11 6.62 -22.39
N ILE A 45 -1.03 7.60 -22.39
CA ILE A 45 -2.24 7.58 -23.23
C ILE A 45 -1.89 7.39 -24.71
N GLU A 46 -0.90 8.09 -25.23
CA GLU A 46 -0.48 7.95 -26.64
C GLU A 46 0.02 6.53 -26.95
N GLN A 47 0.58 5.85 -25.98
CA GLN A 47 1.06 4.49 -26.15
C GLN A 47 -0.08 3.47 -26.04
N LEU A 48 -1.03 3.70 -25.15
CA LEU A 48 -2.26 2.93 -25.03
C LEU A 48 -3.09 3.04 -26.32
N LYS A 49 -3.25 4.26 -26.86
CA LYS A 49 -3.93 4.48 -28.16
C LYS A 49 -3.29 3.67 -29.31
N LYS A 50 -1.94 3.60 -29.37
CA LYS A 50 -1.23 2.83 -30.39
C LYS A 50 -1.47 1.31 -30.30
N GLN A 51 -1.86 0.81 -29.15
CA GLN A 51 -2.18 -0.60 -28.90
C GLN A 51 -3.71 -0.84 -28.79
N ASN A 52 -4.55 0.16 -29.16
CA ASN A 52 -6.00 0.10 -29.05
C ASN A 52 -6.48 -0.29 -27.63
N GLY A 53 -5.85 0.26 -26.59
CA GLY A 53 -6.14 -0.03 -25.20
C GLY A 53 -5.68 -1.42 -24.71
N LYS A 54 -5.11 -2.27 -25.57
CA LYS A 54 -4.74 -3.64 -25.24
C LYS A 54 -3.32 -3.74 -24.69
N TYR A 55 -3.13 -4.55 -23.66
CA TYR A 55 -1.83 -4.88 -23.09
C TYR A 55 -1.87 -6.22 -22.35
N HIS A 56 -0.71 -6.73 -21.96
CA HIS A 56 -0.61 -7.98 -21.22
C HIS A 56 -0.21 -7.74 -19.77
N LEU A 57 -0.94 -8.43 -18.89
CA LEU A 57 -0.65 -8.52 -17.46
C LEU A 57 -0.07 -9.91 -17.17
N PHE A 58 1.10 -9.94 -16.51
CA PHE A 58 1.74 -11.17 -16.05
C PHE A 58 1.69 -11.28 -14.54
N HIS A 59 1.13 -12.39 -14.04
CA HIS A 59 1.19 -12.77 -12.64
C HIS A 59 2.48 -13.55 -12.40
N GLU A 60 3.33 -13.04 -11.52
CA GLU A 60 4.64 -13.61 -11.21
C GLU A 60 4.81 -13.73 -9.70
N GLY A 61 4.91 -14.94 -9.18
CA GLY A 61 5.04 -15.14 -7.74
C GLY A 61 4.86 -16.57 -7.29
N VAL A 62 4.60 -16.69 -6.00
CA VAL A 62 4.27 -17.95 -5.34
C VAL A 62 2.77 -17.99 -5.06
N LEU A 63 2.11 -19.05 -5.48
CA LEU A 63 0.71 -19.32 -5.20
C LEU A 63 0.59 -20.76 -4.71
N GLN A 64 0.10 -20.93 -3.47
CA GLN A 64 -0.02 -22.28 -2.84
C GLN A 64 1.30 -23.07 -2.90
N GLY A 65 2.41 -22.42 -2.60
CA GLY A 65 3.76 -22.99 -2.59
C GLY A 65 4.37 -23.28 -3.97
N LYS A 66 3.71 -22.93 -5.07
CA LYS A 66 4.23 -23.12 -6.44
C LYS A 66 4.58 -21.78 -7.09
N ASN A 67 5.72 -21.75 -7.76
CA ASN A 67 6.06 -20.61 -8.60
C ASN A 67 5.14 -20.58 -9.82
N ILE A 68 4.48 -19.45 -10.05
CA ILE A 68 3.68 -19.19 -11.23
C ILE A 68 4.26 -18.02 -12.02
N ARG A 69 4.08 -18.06 -13.33
CA ARG A 69 4.45 -17.00 -14.27
C ARG A 69 3.52 -17.08 -15.47
N GLU A 70 2.37 -16.44 -15.36
CA GLU A 70 1.25 -16.56 -16.30
C GLU A 70 0.82 -15.20 -16.81
N GLY A 71 0.59 -15.10 -18.11
CA GLY A 71 0.18 -13.86 -18.77
C GLY A 71 -1.24 -13.93 -19.30
N GLN A 72 -1.96 -12.79 -19.22
CA GLN A 72 -3.25 -12.63 -19.89
C GLN A 72 -3.34 -11.26 -20.55
N GLN A 73 -4.14 -11.18 -21.61
CA GLN A 73 -4.45 -9.92 -22.28
C GLN A 73 -5.55 -9.19 -21.52
N ILE A 74 -5.38 -7.89 -21.35
CA ILE A 74 -6.41 -6.95 -20.88
C ILE A 74 -6.94 -6.20 -22.10
N ASP A 75 -8.26 -6.16 -22.28
CA ASP A 75 -8.94 -5.52 -23.39
C ASP A 75 -10.28 -4.85 -23.02
N CYS A 76 -10.51 -4.64 -21.71
CA CYS A 76 -11.68 -3.91 -21.21
C CYS A 76 -11.58 -2.39 -21.37
N VAL A 77 -10.43 -1.85 -21.83
CA VAL A 77 -10.23 -0.42 -22.06
C VAL A 77 -10.94 0.01 -23.36
N ASP A 78 -11.76 1.06 -23.28
CA ASP A 78 -12.49 1.61 -24.42
C ASP A 78 -11.82 2.88 -24.94
N GLU A 79 -11.93 3.98 -24.22
CA GLU A 79 -11.34 5.25 -24.60
C GLU A 79 -10.10 5.59 -23.75
N MET A 80 -9.20 6.36 -24.35
CA MET A 80 -7.97 6.81 -23.69
C MET A 80 -7.80 8.29 -23.97
N VAL A 81 -7.98 9.13 -22.95
CA VAL A 81 -8.10 10.57 -23.10
C VAL A 81 -7.00 11.32 -22.37
N ASN A 82 -6.34 12.23 -23.07
CA ASN A 82 -5.42 13.20 -22.47
C ASN A 82 -6.13 14.56 -22.32
N PRO A 83 -6.61 14.96 -21.14
CA PRO A 83 -7.34 16.21 -20.94
C PRO A 83 -6.56 17.45 -21.34
N TYR A 84 -5.22 17.41 -21.34
CA TYR A 84 -4.38 18.53 -21.73
C TYR A 84 -4.37 18.79 -23.26
N LYS A 85 -4.78 17.80 -24.05
CA LYS A 85 -4.89 17.90 -25.51
C LYS A 85 -6.34 17.88 -25.99
N GLU A 86 -7.21 17.19 -25.26
CA GLU A 86 -8.56 16.83 -25.67
C GLU A 86 -9.59 17.19 -24.59
N PHE A 87 -9.51 18.41 -24.02
CA PHE A 87 -10.31 18.81 -22.85
C PHE A 87 -11.82 18.70 -23.08
N ASP A 88 -12.34 19.10 -24.25
CA ASP A 88 -13.77 18.98 -24.54
C ASP A 88 -14.22 17.53 -24.65
N HIS A 89 -13.36 16.66 -25.19
CA HIS A 89 -13.61 15.23 -25.22
C HIS A 89 -13.61 14.62 -23.79
N PHE A 90 -12.65 15.03 -22.95
CA PHE A 90 -12.63 14.64 -21.54
C PHE A 90 -13.96 14.97 -20.83
N LEU A 91 -14.50 16.18 -21.04
CA LEU A 91 -15.78 16.55 -20.44
C LEU A 91 -16.96 15.73 -21.01
N LYS A 92 -16.94 15.42 -22.32
CA LYS A 92 -17.99 14.61 -22.96
C LYS A 92 -18.12 13.20 -22.38
N LEU A 93 -17.08 12.63 -21.81
CA LEU A 93 -17.20 11.33 -21.13
C LEU A 93 -18.24 11.37 -20.00
N ALA A 94 -18.43 12.52 -19.37
CA ALA A 94 -19.45 12.71 -18.34
C ALA A 94 -20.90 12.75 -18.87
N GLU A 95 -21.10 12.89 -20.19
CA GLU A 95 -22.43 12.88 -20.84
C GLU A 95 -22.96 11.45 -21.05
N ASN A 96 -22.12 10.44 -20.88
CA ASN A 96 -22.53 9.04 -20.99
C ASN A 96 -23.54 8.68 -19.91
N GLU A 97 -24.75 8.30 -20.31
CA GLU A 97 -25.85 7.92 -19.41
C GLU A 97 -25.54 6.66 -18.59
N ASN A 98 -24.71 5.76 -19.12
CA ASN A 98 -24.33 4.49 -18.50
C ASN A 98 -23.12 4.63 -17.56
N LEU A 99 -22.47 5.80 -17.54
CA LEU A 99 -21.34 6.05 -16.63
C LEU A 99 -21.79 5.89 -15.18
N THR A 100 -21.20 4.93 -14.50
CA THR A 100 -21.56 4.53 -13.14
C THR A 100 -20.39 4.69 -12.18
N PHE A 101 -19.16 4.32 -12.59
CA PHE A 101 -18.00 4.28 -11.71
C PHE A 101 -16.93 5.30 -12.10
N VAL A 102 -16.27 5.82 -11.07
CA VAL A 102 -15.01 6.58 -11.19
C VAL A 102 -13.96 5.93 -10.31
N PHE A 103 -12.88 5.47 -10.91
CA PHE A 103 -11.71 4.92 -10.23
C PHE A 103 -10.54 5.90 -10.31
N SER A 104 -9.63 5.87 -9.34
CA SER A 104 -8.40 6.66 -9.40
C SER A 104 -7.25 6.00 -8.66
N ASN A 105 -6.04 6.27 -9.11
CA ASN A 105 -4.80 6.11 -8.38
C ASN A 105 -3.76 7.07 -8.94
N THR A 106 -3.76 8.27 -8.42
CA THR A 106 -2.95 9.41 -8.87
C THR A 106 -1.74 9.66 -7.97
N THR A 107 -1.33 8.66 -7.21
CA THR A 107 -0.33 8.65 -6.14
C THR A 107 -0.82 9.27 -4.82
N GLU A 108 -0.03 9.10 -3.75
CA GLU A 108 -0.36 9.65 -2.43
C GLU A 108 -0.48 11.19 -2.44
N ALA A 109 0.25 11.85 -3.34
CA ALA A 109 0.18 13.30 -3.52
C ALA A 109 -0.98 13.77 -4.42
N GLY A 110 -1.72 12.84 -5.04
CA GLY A 110 -2.77 13.17 -6.00
C GLY A 110 -4.08 13.65 -5.37
N ILE A 111 -4.42 13.19 -4.15
CA ILE A 111 -5.59 13.67 -3.40
C ILE A 111 -5.14 14.78 -2.44
N THR A 112 -4.84 15.94 -3.00
CA THR A 112 -4.44 17.15 -2.26
C THR A 112 -5.18 18.36 -2.81
N LEU A 113 -5.49 19.30 -1.93
CA LEU A 113 -6.01 20.60 -2.35
C LEU A 113 -4.91 21.42 -3.02
N ASP A 114 -5.19 21.92 -4.19
CA ASP A 114 -4.37 22.92 -4.87
C ASP A 114 -5.14 24.25 -4.89
N ASN A 115 -4.71 25.19 -4.05
CA ASN A 115 -5.37 26.50 -3.95
C ASN A 115 -5.18 27.40 -5.16
N GLU A 116 -4.23 27.06 -6.05
CA GLU A 116 -3.98 27.80 -7.29
C GLU A 116 -4.82 27.24 -8.46
N ASP A 117 -5.50 26.12 -8.23
CA ASP A 117 -6.32 25.47 -9.25
C ASP A 117 -7.50 26.34 -9.66
N GLN A 118 -7.82 26.37 -10.94
CA GLN A 118 -8.86 27.24 -11.49
C GLN A 118 -9.92 26.43 -12.23
N PHE A 119 -11.18 26.71 -11.93
CA PHE A 119 -12.31 26.06 -12.60
C PHE A 119 -12.30 26.24 -14.12
N THR A 120 -11.84 27.40 -14.59
CA THR A 120 -11.78 27.76 -16.02
C THR A 120 -10.53 27.22 -16.73
N ALA A 121 -9.60 26.61 -16.01
CA ALA A 121 -8.44 25.96 -16.62
C ALA A 121 -8.84 24.77 -17.49
N ARG A 122 -8.04 24.41 -18.49
CA ARG A 122 -8.37 23.39 -19.49
C ARG A 122 -7.24 22.37 -19.65
N PRO A 123 -7.09 21.38 -18.77
CA PRO A 123 -7.89 21.09 -17.57
C PRO A 123 -7.39 21.85 -16.32
N ALA A 124 -8.11 21.72 -15.21
CA ALA A 124 -7.62 22.02 -13.88
C ALA A 124 -6.30 21.26 -13.61
N HIS A 125 -5.42 21.81 -12.76
CA HIS A 125 -4.09 21.24 -12.53
C HIS A 125 -4.15 19.96 -11.70
N SER A 126 -4.87 19.97 -10.58
CA SER A 126 -4.99 18.83 -9.68
C SER A 126 -5.95 17.74 -10.19
N PHE A 127 -5.83 16.51 -9.67
CA PHE A 127 -6.81 15.45 -9.92
C PHE A 127 -8.20 15.79 -9.34
N PRO A 128 -8.31 16.25 -8.07
CA PRO A 128 -9.62 16.65 -7.54
C PRO A 128 -10.25 17.78 -8.36
N GLY A 129 -9.45 18.72 -8.88
CA GLY A 129 -9.93 19.79 -9.75
C GLY A 129 -10.51 19.26 -11.06
N LYS A 130 -9.79 18.34 -11.75
CA LYS A 130 -10.30 17.67 -12.97
C LYS A 130 -11.59 16.91 -12.71
N LEU A 131 -11.65 16.16 -11.59
CA LEU A 131 -12.85 15.42 -11.22
C LEU A 131 -14.01 16.38 -10.93
N THR A 132 -13.75 17.50 -10.25
CA THR A 132 -14.79 18.52 -9.99
C THR A 132 -15.32 19.11 -11.30
N GLN A 133 -14.47 19.42 -12.29
CA GLN A 133 -14.88 19.89 -13.62
C GLN A 133 -15.77 18.85 -14.33
N LEU A 134 -15.39 17.58 -14.29
CA LEU A 134 -16.15 16.48 -14.90
C LEU A 134 -17.51 16.29 -14.21
N LEU A 135 -17.56 16.30 -12.89
CA LEU A 135 -18.80 16.18 -12.11
C LEU A 135 -19.73 17.38 -12.35
N TYR A 136 -19.16 18.60 -12.47
CA TYR A 136 -19.96 19.79 -12.77
C TYR A 136 -20.55 19.72 -14.17
N HIS A 137 -19.78 19.24 -15.16
CA HIS A 137 -20.28 19.03 -16.52
C HIS A 137 -21.44 18.03 -16.54
N ARG A 138 -21.29 16.90 -15.84
CA ARG A 138 -22.35 15.89 -15.68
C ARG A 138 -23.61 16.47 -15.03
N PHE A 139 -23.45 17.20 -13.93
CA PHE A 139 -24.55 17.88 -13.25
C PHE A 139 -25.32 18.79 -14.20
N LYS A 140 -24.63 19.58 -15.03
CA LYS A 140 -25.26 20.46 -16.03
C LYS A 140 -25.95 19.70 -17.14
N THR A 141 -25.30 18.67 -17.69
CA THR A 141 -25.85 17.83 -18.79
C THR A 141 -27.17 17.18 -18.37
N PHE A 142 -27.25 16.66 -17.16
CA PHE A 142 -28.43 15.95 -16.67
C PHE A 142 -29.33 16.81 -15.76
N ASN A 143 -29.13 18.13 -15.73
CA ASN A 143 -29.92 19.07 -14.92
C ASN A 143 -30.04 18.67 -13.43
N GLY A 144 -29.00 18.10 -12.86
CA GLY A 144 -28.97 17.67 -11.46
C GLY A 144 -29.79 16.42 -11.14
N ASP A 145 -30.08 15.59 -12.14
CA ASP A 145 -30.81 14.33 -11.97
C ASP A 145 -30.10 13.45 -10.93
N LYS A 146 -30.84 13.06 -9.89
CA LYS A 146 -30.33 12.23 -8.76
C LYS A 146 -30.04 10.79 -9.20
N SER A 147 -30.59 10.31 -10.31
CA SER A 147 -30.29 8.98 -10.85
C SER A 147 -28.95 8.91 -11.60
N LYS A 148 -28.33 10.06 -11.87
CA LYS A 148 -27.07 10.18 -12.62
C LYS A 148 -25.85 10.40 -11.69
N VAL A 149 -26.00 10.12 -10.39
CA VAL A 149 -24.88 10.13 -9.43
C VAL A 149 -23.91 8.97 -9.68
N LEU A 150 -22.66 9.12 -9.23
CA LEU A 150 -21.58 8.20 -9.51
C LEU A 150 -21.09 7.49 -8.23
N GLN A 151 -20.51 6.31 -8.43
CA GLN A 151 -19.78 5.52 -7.45
C GLN A 151 -18.29 5.86 -7.61
N ILE A 152 -17.72 6.62 -6.69
CA ILE A 152 -16.35 7.12 -6.75
C ILE A 152 -15.48 6.29 -5.80
N ILE A 153 -14.57 5.50 -6.36
CA ILE A 153 -13.80 4.46 -5.68
C ILE A 153 -12.30 4.73 -5.87
N PRO A 154 -11.71 5.65 -5.10
CA PRO A 154 -10.28 5.94 -5.17
C PRO A 154 -9.46 4.78 -4.63
N CYS A 155 -8.29 4.51 -5.23
CA CYS A 155 -7.34 3.47 -4.86
C CYS A 155 -6.00 4.03 -4.36
N GLU A 156 -5.91 5.29 -4.03
CA GLU A 156 -4.73 5.93 -3.47
C GLU A 156 -4.42 5.42 -2.06
N LEU A 157 -3.13 5.27 -1.74
CA LEU A 157 -2.66 4.79 -0.43
C LEU A 157 -2.75 5.88 0.65
N ILE A 158 -3.93 6.43 0.84
CA ILE A 158 -4.26 7.49 1.80
C ILE A 158 -5.33 6.96 2.75
N ASP A 159 -5.21 7.30 4.03
CA ASP A 159 -6.25 6.99 5.00
C ASP A 159 -7.54 7.73 4.65
N LYS A 160 -8.67 7.00 4.62
CA LYS A 160 -10.00 7.54 4.26
C LYS A 160 -9.97 8.32 2.94
N ASN A 161 -9.35 7.70 1.92
CA ASN A 161 -9.11 8.31 0.61
C ASN A 161 -10.39 8.88 -0.03
N GLY A 162 -11.52 8.18 0.01
CA GLY A 162 -12.79 8.65 -0.52
C GLY A 162 -13.37 9.84 0.25
N THR A 163 -13.32 9.79 1.58
CA THR A 163 -13.75 10.90 2.44
C THR A 163 -12.92 12.14 2.15
N LYS A 164 -11.58 12.00 2.12
CA LYS A 164 -10.68 13.11 1.84
C LYS A 164 -10.86 13.70 0.44
N LEU A 165 -11.07 12.85 -0.57
CA LEU A 165 -11.36 13.32 -1.93
C LEU A 165 -12.64 14.15 -1.98
N LYS A 166 -13.71 13.68 -1.32
CA LYS A 166 -14.99 14.43 -1.22
C LYS A 166 -14.80 15.78 -0.54
N GLU A 167 -14.07 15.82 0.57
CA GLU A 167 -13.80 17.06 1.32
C GLU A 167 -13.09 18.09 0.43
N ILE A 168 -12.04 17.68 -0.30
CA ILE A 168 -11.31 18.55 -1.22
C ILE A 168 -12.19 19.05 -2.37
N ILE A 169 -13.03 18.19 -2.95
CA ILE A 169 -13.98 18.62 -4.01
C ILE A 169 -14.96 19.67 -3.49
N LEU A 170 -15.49 19.49 -2.29
CA LEU A 170 -16.39 20.48 -1.68
C LEU A 170 -15.68 21.79 -1.40
N GLU A 171 -14.44 21.75 -0.92
CA GLU A 171 -13.61 22.95 -0.70
C GLU A 171 -13.31 23.67 -2.03
N LEU A 172 -12.99 22.94 -3.10
CA LEU A 172 -12.85 23.52 -4.45
C LEU A 172 -14.14 24.15 -4.94
N CYS A 173 -15.31 23.56 -4.64
CA CYS A 173 -16.60 24.17 -4.97
C CYS A 173 -16.81 25.52 -4.29
N GLU A 174 -16.38 25.68 -3.05
CA GLU A 174 -16.44 26.93 -2.30
C GLU A 174 -15.45 27.96 -2.87
N ILE A 175 -14.19 27.57 -3.09
CA ILE A 175 -13.16 28.43 -3.67
C ILE A 175 -13.58 28.93 -5.07
N TRP A 176 -14.13 28.06 -5.89
CA TRP A 176 -14.60 28.37 -7.23
C TRP A 176 -15.98 29.00 -7.29
N LYS A 177 -16.65 29.15 -6.13
CA LYS A 177 -18.01 29.73 -6.00
C LYS A 177 -19.03 29.05 -6.91
N LEU A 178 -19.01 27.72 -6.92
CA LEU A 178 -19.93 26.94 -7.73
C LEU A 178 -21.36 26.94 -7.13
N ASP A 179 -22.34 26.59 -7.97
CA ASP A 179 -23.76 26.58 -7.64
C ASP A 179 -24.08 25.68 -6.42
N ASN A 180 -24.86 26.18 -5.46
CA ASN A 180 -25.29 25.42 -4.29
C ASN A 180 -26.10 24.16 -4.64
N ASN A 181 -26.82 24.14 -5.77
CA ASN A 181 -27.50 22.94 -6.25
C ASN A 181 -26.50 21.87 -6.68
N PHE A 182 -25.36 22.28 -7.27
CA PHE A 182 -24.28 21.35 -7.59
C PHE A 182 -23.65 20.79 -6.33
N ILE A 183 -23.36 21.62 -5.34
CA ILE A 183 -22.82 21.17 -4.03
C ILE A 183 -23.77 20.15 -3.39
N SER A 184 -25.09 20.44 -3.42
CA SER A 184 -26.10 19.51 -2.92
C SER A 184 -26.12 18.19 -3.72
N TRP A 185 -25.91 18.26 -5.04
CA TRP A 185 -25.82 17.08 -5.89
C TRP A 185 -24.53 16.27 -5.64
N ILE A 186 -23.39 16.91 -5.35
CA ILE A 186 -22.13 16.22 -4.96
C ILE A 186 -22.37 15.35 -3.71
N HIS A 187 -23.14 15.82 -2.74
CA HIS A 187 -23.44 15.02 -1.55
C HIS A 187 -24.20 13.72 -1.82
N LEU A 188 -24.91 13.62 -2.94
CA LEU A 188 -25.63 12.43 -3.34
C LEU A 188 -24.72 11.37 -3.99
N ASN A 189 -23.53 11.75 -4.50
CA ASN A 189 -22.56 10.81 -5.05
C ASN A 189 -21.90 10.00 -3.91
N HIS A 190 -21.57 8.76 -4.20
CA HIS A 190 -20.98 7.86 -3.24
C HIS A 190 -19.46 7.88 -3.36
N PHE A 191 -18.78 8.32 -2.31
CA PHE A 191 -17.31 8.31 -2.21
C PHE A 191 -16.90 7.22 -1.24
N TYR A 192 -16.27 6.18 -1.75
CA TYR A 192 -15.90 5.01 -0.96
C TYR A 192 -14.47 5.12 -0.44
N ASN A 193 -14.27 4.82 0.83
CA ASN A 193 -12.92 4.58 1.34
C ASN A 193 -12.48 3.18 0.91
N THR A 194 -11.22 3.04 0.51
CA THR A 194 -10.70 1.75 0.05
C THR A 194 -9.38 1.39 0.70
N LEU A 195 -9.12 0.08 0.70
CA LEU A 195 -7.80 -0.47 0.97
C LEU A 195 -7.44 -1.39 -0.18
N VAL A 196 -6.32 -1.11 -0.82
CA VAL A 196 -5.77 -1.92 -1.90
C VAL A 196 -4.48 -2.59 -1.43
N ASP A 197 -4.28 -3.86 -1.81
CA ASP A 197 -3.07 -4.61 -1.47
C ASP A 197 -2.69 -5.55 -2.61
N ARG A 198 -1.72 -5.13 -3.41
CA ARG A 198 -1.07 -5.88 -4.47
C ARG A 198 0.27 -5.27 -4.77
N ILE A 199 1.32 -6.06 -4.91
CA ILE A 199 2.63 -5.59 -5.38
C ILE A 199 2.64 -5.62 -6.90
N VAL A 200 2.91 -4.45 -7.50
CA VAL A 200 2.98 -4.25 -8.94
C VAL A 200 4.33 -3.64 -9.31
N PRO A 201 5.34 -4.45 -9.64
CA PRO A 201 6.65 -3.97 -10.10
C PRO A 201 6.58 -3.14 -11.38
N GLY A 202 5.57 -3.39 -12.21
CA GLY A 202 5.32 -2.68 -13.45
C GLY A 202 5.98 -3.32 -14.66
N PHE A 203 6.54 -2.51 -15.57
CA PHE A 203 7.16 -3.03 -16.80
C PHE A 203 8.39 -3.87 -16.48
N PRO A 204 8.49 -5.12 -17.00
CA PRO A 204 9.61 -6.01 -16.71
C PRO A 204 10.90 -5.48 -17.34
N LYS A 205 11.97 -5.37 -16.53
CA LYS A 205 13.29 -4.91 -16.97
C LYS A 205 14.22 -6.07 -17.37
N LYS A 206 13.89 -7.29 -16.97
CA LYS A 206 14.67 -8.51 -17.21
C LYS A 206 13.83 -9.51 -17.99
N ASP A 207 14.47 -10.51 -18.55
CA ASP A 207 13.83 -11.64 -19.23
C ASP A 207 12.87 -11.29 -20.39
N MET A 208 13.09 -10.16 -21.07
CA MET A 208 12.24 -9.72 -22.18
C MET A 208 12.00 -10.80 -23.25
N ASN A 209 12.94 -11.74 -23.42
CA ASN A 209 12.77 -12.85 -24.36
C ASN A 209 11.69 -13.86 -23.92
N PHE A 210 11.48 -14.02 -22.60
CA PHE A 210 10.39 -14.84 -22.08
C PHE A 210 9.03 -14.23 -22.47
N TYR A 211 8.83 -12.94 -22.20
CA TYR A 211 7.58 -12.25 -22.51
C TYR A 211 7.31 -12.24 -24.01
N LYS A 212 8.30 -11.83 -24.84
CA LYS A 212 8.16 -11.78 -26.30
C LYS A 212 7.70 -13.09 -26.95
N LYS A 213 8.09 -14.23 -26.39
CA LYS A 213 7.67 -15.56 -26.91
C LYS A 213 6.20 -15.88 -26.64
N GLN A 214 5.58 -15.22 -25.66
CA GLN A 214 4.19 -15.46 -25.25
C GLN A 214 3.21 -14.43 -25.82
N LEU A 215 3.73 -13.37 -26.43
CA LEU A 215 2.91 -12.25 -26.86
C LEU A 215 2.54 -12.39 -28.33
N PRO A 216 1.25 -12.17 -28.69
CA PRO A 216 0.80 -12.18 -30.07
C PRO A 216 1.24 -10.91 -30.85
N PHE A 217 1.67 -9.86 -30.15
CA PHE A 217 2.15 -8.61 -30.75
C PHE A 217 3.26 -7.99 -29.87
N ALA A 218 3.95 -6.98 -30.41
CA ALA A 218 5.01 -6.25 -29.69
C ALA A 218 4.40 -5.31 -28.66
N ASP A 219 4.12 -5.83 -27.47
CA ASP A 219 3.55 -5.08 -26.35
C ASP A 219 4.60 -4.24 -25.64
N LYS A 220 4.39 -2.93 -25.61
CA LYS A 220 5.24 -1.96 -24.92
C LYS A 220 4.66 -1.53 -23.55
N LEU A 221 3.53 -2.11 -23.20
CA LEU A 221 2.76 -1.78 -22.01
C LEU A 221 2.60 -2.97 -21.06
N ILE A 222 3.43 -4.01 -21.20
CA ILE A 222 3.43 -5.15 -20.28
C ILE A 222 3.47 -4.66 -18.85
N VAL A 223 2.64 -5.27 -17.99
CA VAL A 223 2.68 -5.05 -16.54
C VAL A 223 2.92 -6.38 -15.85
N THR A 224 3.84 -6.42 -14.89
CA THR A 224 3.99 -7.55 -13.99
C THR A 224 3.40 -7.23 -12.62
N CYS A 225 2.80 -8.22 -11.99
CA CYS A 225 2.25 -8.13 -10.64
C CYS A 225 2.37 -9.46 -9.91
N GLU A 226 2.24 -9.42 -8.59
CA GLU A 226 2.11 -10.65 -7.80
C GLU A 226 0.73 -11.30 -8.02
N PRO A 227 0.57 -12.61 -7.72
CA PRO A 227 -0.73 -13.28 -7.77
C PRO A 227 -1.72 -12.76 -6.73
N PHE A 228 -1.22 -12.39 -5.55
CA PHE A 228 -2.05 -11.87 -4.46
C PHE A 228 -2.81 -10.62 -4.90
N PHE A 229 -4.09 -10.57 -4.55
CA PHE A 229 -4.98 -9.45 -4.83
C PHE A 229 -5.93 -9.26 -3.66
N LEU A 230 -5.97 -8.07 -3.08
CA LEU A 230 -6.97 -7.72 -2.08
C LEU A 230 -7.46 -6.29 -2.32
N TRP A 231 -8.75 -6.14 -2.54
CA TRP A 231 -9.43 -4.85 -2.60
C TRP A 231 -10.58 -4.80 -1.59
N VAL A 232 -10.49 -3.93 -0.62
CA VAL A 232 -11.56 -3.76 0.37
C VAL A 232 -12.17 -2.38 0.19
N ILE A 233 -13.49 -2.34 0.03
CA ILE A 233 -14.28 -1.14 -0.19
C ILE A 233 -15.20 -0.95 1.01
N GLU A 234 -15.08 0.19 1.69
CA GLU A 234 -15.94 0.54 2.81
C GLU A 234 -17.25 1.10 2.29
N GLY A 235 -18.33 0.32 2.41
CA GLY A 235 -19.60 0.71 1.84
C GLY A 235 -20.77 -0.19 2.21
N ASN A 236 -21.93 0.14 1.66
CA ASN A 236 -23.14 -0.66 1.80
C ASN A 236 -23.10 -1.85 0.83
N PRO A 237 -23.52 -3.05 1.23
CA PRO A 237 -23.65 -4.24 0.36
C PRO A 237 -24.46 -4.02 -0.92
N LYS A 238 -25.32 -3.00 -1.00
CA LYS A 238 -26.02 -2.62 -2.23
C LYS A 238 -25.09 -2.31 -3.41
N LEU A 239 -23.83 -1.94 -3.14
CA LEU A 239 -22.84 -1.81 -4.19
C LEU A 239 -22.67 -3.09 -5.00
N LEU A 240 -22.82 -4.26 -4.37
CA LEU A 240 -22.70 -5.58 -5.02
C LEU A 240 -23.80 -5.84 -6.08
N GLU A 241 -24.93 -5.14 -6.00
CA GLU A 241 -26.01 -5.25 -7.00
C GLU A 241 -25.56 -4.72 -8.38
N ILE A 242 -24.64 -3.75 -8.41
CA ILE A 242 -24.12 -3.11 -9.62
C ILE A 242 -22.63 -3.40 -9.87
N PHE A 243 -21.93 -3.90 -8.87
CA PHE A 243 -20.51 -4.27 -8.91
C PHE A 243 -20.33 -5.64 -8.22
N PRO A 244 -20.65 -6.75 -8.91
CA PRO A 244 -20.81 -8.08 -8.32
C PRO A 244 -19.46 -8.77 -8.06
N VAL A 245 -18.57 -8.11 -7.34
CA VAL A 245 -17.22 -8.57 -7.02
C VAL A 245 -17.18 -9.73 -6.03
N ASP A 246 -18.26 -9.95 -5.30
CA ASP A 246 -18.46 -11.09 -4.41
C ASP A 246 -18.67 -12.44 -5.14
N GLN A 247 -18.93 -12.38 -6.46
CA GLN A 247 -19.05 -13.56 -7.33
C GLN A 247 -17.68 -14.05 -7.86
N LEU A 248 -16.61 -13.26 -7.67
CA LEU A 248 -15.27 -13.60 -8.13
C LEU A 248 -14.59 -14.61 -7.21
N ASN A 249 -13.95 -15.62 -7.79
CA ASN A 249 -13.28 -16.68 -7.02
C ASN A 249 -11.75 -16.57 -7.01
N ASN A 250 -11.18 -15.86 -7.98
CA ASN A 250 -9.73 -15.82 -8.21
C ASN A 250 -9.06 -14.58 -7.61
N ILE A 251 -9.84 -13.58 -7.19
CA ILE A 251 -9.36 -12.37 -6.54
C ILE A 251 -10.22 -12.04 -5.32
N ASP A 252 -9.60 -11.45 -4.31
CA ASP A 252 -10.30 -11.10 -3.06
C ASP A 252 -10.75 -9.63 -3.09
N VAL A 253 -12.01 -9.40 -3.43
CA VAL A 253 -12.65 -8.07 -3.38
C VAL A 253 -13.79 -8.12 -2.37
N LYS A 254 -13.79 -7.21 -1.42
CA LYS A 254 -14.77 -7.18 -0.32
C LYS A 254 -15.45 -5.82 -0.24
N VAL A 255 -16.77 -5.84 -0.05
CA VAL A 255 -17.53 -4.66 0.38
C VAL A 255 -17.90 -4.85 1.84
N VAL A 256 -17.41 -3.96 2.70
CA VAL A 256 -17.52 -4.08 4.16
C VAL A 256 -18.00 -2.77 4.80
N PRO A 257 -18.65 -2.81 5.96
CA PRO A 257 -19.10 -1.60 6.63
C PRO A 257 -17.95 -0.79 7.27
N ASP A 258 -16.78 -1.42 7.51
CA ASP A 258 -15.62 -0.78 8.16
C ASP A 258 -14.31 -1.41 7.67
N LEU A 259 -13.36 -0.58 7.26
CA LEU A 259 -12.01 -0.97 6.84
C LEU A 259 -11.05 -1.25 8.01
N GLY A 260 -11.39 -0.85 9.23
CA GLY A 260 -10.48 -0.78 10.37
C GLY A 260 -9.67 -2.05 10.59
N ILE A 261 -10.34 -3.22 10.57
CA ILE A 261 -9.65 -4.50 10.77
C ILE A 261 -8.71 -4.87 9.61
N TYR A 262 -9.11 -4.62 8.37
CA TYR A 262 -8.28 -4.92 7.19
C TYR A 262 -7.04 -4.03 7.16
N ARG A 263 -7.19 -2.76 7.55
CA ARG A 263 -6.07 -1.83 7.71
C ARG A 263 -5.14 -2.28 8.83
N THR A 264 -5.68 -2.61 10.00
CA THR A 264 -4.91 -3.11 11.13
C THR A 264 -4.12 -4.35 10.74
N ARG A 265 -4.78 -5.33 10.11
CA ARG A 265 -4.17 -6.56 9.60
C ARG A 265 -3.02 -6.28 8.65
N LYS A 266 -3.24 -5.44 7.62
CA LYS A 266 -2.19 -5.06 6.66
C LYS A 266 -1.02 -4.35 7.33
N VAL A 267 -1.29 -3.35 8.17
CA VAL A 267 -0.24 -2.56 8.83
C VAL A 267 0.56 -3.41 9.81
N ARG A 268 -0.09 -4.26 10.61
CA ARG A 268 0.58 -5.05 11.65
C ARG A 268 1.26 -6.30 11.08
N ILE A 269 0.57 -7.07 10.24
CA ILE A 269 1.08 -8.34 9.73
C ILE A 269 2.04 -8.10 8.55
N LEU A 270 1.62 -7.44 7.47
CA LEU A 270 2.49 -7.23 6.30
C LEU A 270 3.58 -6.19 6.58
N ASN A 271 3.18 -4.97 6.92
CA ASN A 271 4.15 -3.89 7.06
C ASN A 271 4.95 -4.00 8.36
N GLY A 272 4.32 -4.48 9.44
CA GLY A 272 4.97 -4.69 10.73
C GLY A 272 6.03 -5.77 10.69
N SER A 273 5.73 -6.92 10.07
CA SER A 273 6.70 -8.00 9.91
C SER A 273 7.89 -7.60 9.02
N HIS A 274 7.65 -6.90 7.91
CA HIS A 274 8.73 -6.30 7.12
C HIS A 274 9.61 -5.40 7.98
N THR A 275 8.99 -4.47 8.73
CA THR A 275 9.74 -3.49 9.53
C THR A 275 10.52 -4.14 10.68
N ALA A 276 9.99 -5.20 11.30
CA ALA A 276 10.68 -5.95 12.32
C ALA A 276 11.82 -6.82 11.76
N LEU A 277 11.66 -7.37 10.56
CA LEU A 277 12.64 -8.22 9.90
C LEU A 277 13.86 -7.45 9.39
N VAL A 278 13.66 -6.24 8.88
CA VAL A 278 14.71 -5.47 8.17
C VAL A 278 15.98 -5.28 8.98
N PRO A 279 15.97 -4.75 10.21
CA PRO A 279 17.21 -4.55 10.96
C PRO A 279 17.91 -5.90 11.30
N VAL A 280 17.13 -6.95 11.58
CA VAL A 280 17.68 -8.28 11.87
C VAL A 280 18.30 -8.90 10.61
N GLY A 281 17.63 -8.79 9.45
CA GLY A 281 18.13 -9.30 8.17
C GLY A 281 19.37 -8.58 7.67
N LEU A 282 19.42 -7.25 7.78
CA LEU A 282 20.59 -6.46 7.39
C LEU A 282 21.81 -6.80 8.27
N LEU A 283 21.64 -6.91 9.60
CA LEU A 283 22.69 -7.32 10.52
C LEU A 283 23.11 -8.79 10.33
N HIS A 284 22.23 -9.62 9.79
CA HIS A 284 22.57 -11.00 9.41
C HIS A 284 23.34 -11.08 8.08
N GLY A 285 23.28 -10.03 7.26
CA GLY A 285 23.96 -9.96 5.97
C GLY A 285 23.12 -10.33 4.77
N THR A 286 21.79 -10.47 4.90
CA THR A 286 20.87 -10.65 3.75
C THR A 286 20.54 -9.32 3.12
N LEU A 287 20.32 -9.33 1.79
CA LEU A 287 20.07 -8.11 1.01
C LEU A 287 18.62 -7.96 0.58
N THR A 288 17.89 -9.05 0.42
CA THR A 288 16.52 -9.04 -0.08
C THR A 288 15.57 -9.79 0.85
N VAL A 289 14.29 -9.46 0.75
CA VAL A 289 13.22 -10.13 1.53
C VAL A 289 13.17 -11.62 1.18
N SER A 290 13.33 -12.01 -0.09
CA SER A 290 13.29 -13.41 -0.48
C SER A 290 14.48 -14.21 0.07
N GLU A 291 15.68 -13.61 0.16
CA GLU A 291 16.83 -14.25 0.82
C GLU A 291 16.57 -14.54 2.30
N THR A 292 15.85 -13.65 3.01
CA THR A 292 15.52 -13.88 4.42
C THR A 292 14.64 -15.11 4.65
N LEU A 293 13.80 -15.47 3.66
CA LEU A 293 12.94 -16.66 3.73
C LEU A 293 13.67 -17.95 3.32
N GLN A 294 14.86 -17.83 2.73
CA GLN A 294 15.75 -18.96 2.40
C GLN A 294 16.72 -19.27 3.55
N ASP A 295 16.94 -18.34 4.48
CA ASP A 295 17.75 -18.51 5.66
C ASP A 295 16.90 -19.07 6.82
N ASP A 296 17.31 -20.20 7.40
CA ASP A 296 16.56 -20.90 8.44
C ASP A 296 16.38 -20.08 9.71
N PHE A 297 17.40 -19.29 10.11
CA PHE A 297 17.29 -18.42 11.30
C PHE A 297 16.26 -17.32 11.08
N LEU A 298 16.36 -16.57 9.98
CA LEU A 298 15.49 -15.44 9.71
C LEU A 298 14.04 -15.90 9.43
N LYS A 299 13.86 -16.99 8.73
CA LYS A 299 12.55 -17.61 8.49
C LYS A 299 11.88 -18.01 9.80
N ASN A 300 12.60 -18.70 10.69
CA ASN A 300 12.08 -19.08 11.99
C ASN A 300 11.78 -17.86 12.88
N TYR A 301 12.67 -16.88 12.91
CA TYR A 301 12.48 -15.62 13.61
C TYR A 301 11.20 -14.92 13.16
N LEU A 302 11.02 -14.75 11.86
CA LEU A 302 9.83 -14.10 11.29
C LEU A 302 8.54 -14.89 11.59
N SER A 303 8.56 -16.20 11.41
CA SER A 303 7.40 -17.06 11.66
C SER A 303 6.96 -17.01 13.13
N GLN A 304 7.92 -17.04 14.08
CA GLN A 304 7.64 -16.89 15.51
C GLN A 304 7.14 -15.48 15.84
N THR A 305 7.72 -14.44 15.25
CA THR A 305 7.29 -13.05 15.45
C THR A 305 5.83 -12.86 15.02
N LEU A 306 5.44 -13.42 13.87
CA LEU A 306 4.07 -13.37 13.39
C LEU A 306 3.12 -14.16 14.29
N SER A 307 3.39 -15.46 14.52
CA SER A 307 2.45 -16.36 15.16
C SER A 307 2.33 -16.18 16.68
N GLN A 308 3.42 -15.79 17.36
CA GLN A 308 3.49 -15.70 18.81
C GLN A 308 3.33 -14.29 19.36
N GLU A 309 3.55 -13.23 18.56
CA GLU A 309 3.57 -11.86 19.07
C GLU A 309 2.67 -10.91 18.27
N ILE A 310 2.77 -10.84 16.93
CA ILE A 310 1.97 -9.90 16.13
C ILE A 310 0.50 -10.35 16.10
N ILE A 311 0.20 -11.58 15.69
CA ILE A 311 -1.17 -12.09 15.59
C ILE A 311 -1.89 -12.01 16.95
N PRO A 312 -1.31 -12.50 18.07
CA PRO A 312 -1.96 -12.37 19.38
C PRO A 312 -2.21 -10.92 19.84
N SER A 313 -1.42 -9.96 19.32
CA SER A 313 -1.58 -8.54 19.66
C SER A 313 -2.81 -7.88 19.01
N ILE A 314 -3.38 -8.50 17.97
CA ILE A 314 -4.51 -7.96 17.22
C ILE A 314 -5.81 -8.48 17.84
N ASP A 315 -6.79 -7.59 17.97
CA ASP A 315 -8.11 -7.94 18.52
C ASP A 315 -9.06 -8.31 17.37
N PHE A 316 -8.96 -9.54 16.92
CA PHE A 316 -9.76 -10.12 15.85
C PHE A 316 -9.67 -11.65 15.86
N ASP A 317 -10.55 -12.31 15.12
CA ASP A 317 -10.53 -13.76 14.94
C ASP A 317 -9.18 -14.23 14.41
N ARG A 318 -8.66 -15.28 15.04
CA ARG A 318 -7.29 -15.75 14.82
C ARG A 318 -7.08 -16.33 13.41
N GLN A 319 -8.02 -17.15 12.94
CA GLN A 319 -7.87 -17.85 11.66
C GLN A 319 -7.68 -16.90 10.47
N PRO A 320 -8.52 -15.83 10.27
CA PRO A 320 -8.29 -14.87 9.18
C PRO A 320 -6.98 -14.12 9.27
N LEU A 321 -6.41 -13.95 10.47
CA LEU A 321 -5.09 -13.32 10.66
C LEU A 321 -3.98 -14.30 10.28
N GLU A 322 -4.10 -15.59 10.64
CA GLU A 322 -3.14 -16.63 10.26
C GLU A 322 -3.13 -16.88 8.75
N ASP A 323 -4.31 -16.94 8.11
CA ASP A 323 -4.42 -17.09 6.66
C ASP A 323 -3.74 -15.92 5.93
N TYR A 324 -3.96 -14.70 6.41
CA TYR A 324 -3.29 -13.54 5.84
C TYR A 324 -1.78 -13.55 6.10
N ALA A 325 -1.33 -13.96 7.27
CA ALA A 325 0.10 -14.09 7.57
C ALA A 325 0.77 -15.14 6.67
N GLN A 326 0.09 -16.26 6.39
CA GLN A 326 0.58 -17.26 5.44
C GLN A 326 0.73 -16.67 4.04
N SER A 327 -0.26 -15.91 3.57
CA SER A 327 -0.16 -15.21 2.28
C SER A 327 1.01 -14.22 2.24
N VAL A 328 1.28 -13.52 3.35
CA VAL A 328 2.43 -12.61 3.47
C VAL A 328 3.76 -13.37 3.35
N LEU A 329 3.89 -14.53 4.00
CA LEU A 329 5.10 -15.36 3.88
C LEU A 329 5.32 -15.85 2.44
N GLU A 330 4.26 -16.25 1.73
CA GLU A 330 4.34 -16.60 0.32
C GLU A 330 4.79 -15.42 -0.55
N ARG A 331 4.23 -14.22 -0.31
CA ARG A 331 4.62 -12.99 -1.00
C ARG A 331 6.07 -12.62 -0.76
N PHE A 332 6.56 -12.81 0.47
CA PHE A 332 7.97 -12.57 0.82
C PHE A 332 8.93 -13.55 0.16
N SER A 333 8.49 -14.78 -0.08
CA SER A 333 9.28 -15.81 -0.78
C SER A 333 9.32 -15.64 -2.30
N ASN A 334 8.61 -14.64 -2.87
CA ASN A 334 8.50 -14.43 -4.31
C ASN A 334 9.87 -14.19 -4.97
N PRO A 335 10.37 -15.10 -5.84
CA PRO A 335 11.68 -14.97 -6.46
C PRO A 335 11.72 -13.97 -7.62
N PHE A 336 10.56 -13.55 -8.14
CA PHE A 336 10.46 -12.64 -9.27
C PHE A 336 10.54 -11.16 -8.85
N ILE A 337 10.33 -10.87 -7.56
CA ILE A 337 10.37 -9.51 -7.01
C ILE A 337 11.64 -9.34 -6.18
N VAL A 338 12.54 -8.50 -6.67
CA VAL A 338 13.76 -8.13 -5.94
C VAL A 338 13.40 -6.99 -4.98
N HIS A 339 12.95 -7.34 -3.77
CA HIS A 339 12.61 -6.36 -2.74
C HIS A 339 13.79 -6.18 -1.78
N GLN A 340 14.56 -5.11 -2.00
CA GLN A 340 15.76 -4.81 -1.21
C GLN A 340 15.39 -4.40 0.22
N LEU A 341 16.04 -5.01 1.22
CA LEU A 341 15.89 -4.65 2.64
C LEU A 341 16.28 -3.19 2.89
N GLU A 342 17.30 -2.71 2.19
CA GLU A 342 17.72 -1.31 2.21
C GLU A 342 16.59 -0.35 1.81
N SER A 343 15.85 -0.65 0.75
CA SER A 343 14.72 0.19 0.33
C SER A 343 13.60 0.22 1.38
N ILE A 344 13.41 -0.88 2.12
CA ILE A 344 12.44 -0.95 3.21
C ILE A 344 12.96 -0.20 4.43
N SER A 345 14.26 -0.16 4.66
CA SER A 345 14.88 0.49 5.83
C SER A 345 14.80 2.02 5.82
N LEU A 346 14.40 2.64 4.72
CA LEU A 346 14.18 4.09 4.65
C LEU A 346 13.15 4.55 5.69
N ASN A 347 13.47 5.58 6.48
CA ASN A 347 12.62 6.11 7.56
C ASN A 347 12.18 5.01 8.56
N SER A 348 13.11 4.14 8.98
CA SER A 348 12.79 2.98 9.82
C SER A 348 12.24 3.35 11.19
N ILE A 349 12.67 4.46 11.78
CA ILE A 349 12.15 4.91 13.08
C ILE A 349 10.65 5.21 13.01
N SER A 350 10.22 6.05 12.05
CA SER A 350 8.81 6.37 11.88
C SER A 350 7.98 5.13 11.50
N LYS A 351 8.53 4.25 10.67
CA LYS A 351 7.86 2.99 10.32
C LYS A 351 7.72 2.06 11.53
N PHE A 352 8.76 1.91 12.35
CA PHE A 352 8.71 1.10 13.56
C PHE A 352 7.65 1.62 14.52
N LYS A 353 7.61 2.94 14.74
CA LYS A 353 6.62 3.63 15.56
C LYS A 353 5.17 3.28 15.18
N VAL A 354 4.84 3.32 13.89
CA VAL A 354 3.45 3.13 13.43
C VAL A 354 3.08 1.68 13.10
N ARG A 355 4.07 0.81 12.81
CA ARG A 355 3.82 -0.55 12.31
C ARG A 355 4.12 -1.65 13.33
N VAL A 356 5.14 -1.47 14.18
CA VAL A 356 5.65 -2.49 15.11
C VAL A 356 5.28 -2.15 16.55
N LEU A 357 5.57 -0.93 16.99
CA LEU A 357 5.32 -0.49 18.36
C LEU A 357 3.88 -0.73 18.85
N PRO A 358 2.82 -0.49 18.02
CA PRO A 358 1.47 -0.82 18.43
C PRO A 358 1.25 -2.32 18.72
N SER A 359 1.94 -3.23 18.00
CA SER A 359 1.88 -4.67 18.31
C SER A 359 2.59 -5.00 19.62
N LEU A 360 3.75 -4.43 19.84
CA LEU A 360 4.50 -4.59 21.08
C LEU A 360 3.67 -4.16 22.30
N LEU A 361 3.08 -2.97 22.24
CA LEU A 361 2.28 -2.41 23.33
C LEU A 361 0.96 -3.17 23.55
N SER A 362 0.27 -3.55 22.47
CA SER A 362 -0.97 -4.33 22.57
C SER A 362 -0.72 -5.72 23.13
N TYR A 363 0.37 -6.38 22.73
CA TYR A 363 0.78 -7.66 23.28
C TYR A 363 1.04 -7.55 24.77
N TYR A 364 1.86 -6.58 25.18
CA TYR A 364 2.15 -6.35 26.61
C TYR A 364 0.86 -6.09 27.41
N LYS A 365 -0.05 -5.30 26.88
CA LYS A 365 -1.34 -5.00 27.53
C LYS A 365 -2.20 -6.26 27.70
N LYS A 366 -2.21 -7.17 26.70
CA LYS A 366 -3.00 -8.40 26.72
C LYS A 366 -2.39 -9.51 27.56
N GLU A 367 -1.09 -9.75 27.38
CA GLU A 367 -0.41 -10.92 27.94
C GLU A 367 0.33 -10.62 29.25
N GLY A 368 0.50 -9.35 29.61
CA GLY A 368 1.29 -8.94 30.78
C GLY A 368 2.79 -9.21 30.65
N LYS A 369 3.26 -9.61 29.47
CA LYS A 369 4.64 -9.99 29.16
C LYS A 369 5.17 -9.17 27.99
N ILE A 370 6.46 -8.86 27.98
CA ILE A 370 7.09 -8.18 26.85
C ILE A 370 7.31 -9.16 25.69
N PRO A 371 6.89 -8.82 24.45
CA PRO A 371 7.13 -9.66 23.28
C PRO A 371 8.62 -9.64 22.92
N LYS A 372 9.26 -10.80 23.04
CA LYS A 372 10.72 -10.92 22.92
C LYS A 372 11.23 -10.63 21.50
N ASN A 373 10.55 -11.15 20.49
CA ASN A 373 10.99 -10.99 19.10
C ASN A 373 10.85 -9.53 18.63
N LEU A 374 9.73 -8.88 18.95
CA LEU A 374 9.54 -7.46 18.62
C LEU A 374 10.52 -6.56 19.39
N THR A 375 10.86 -6.92 20.63
CA THR A 375 11.88 -6.22 21.42
C THR A 375 13.28 -6.45 20.84
N PHE A 376 13.58 -7.67 20.36
CA PHE A 376 14.83 -7.95 19.67
C PHE A 376 14.95 -7.18 18.35
N ALA A 377 13.84 -7.03 17.59
CA ALA A 377 13.82 -6.15 16.43
C ALA A 377 14.12 -4.69 16.77
N MET A 378 13.60 -4.20 17.91
CA MET A 378 13.88 -2.86 18.40
C MET A 378 15.36 -2.70 18.78
N ALA A 379 15.94 -3.68 19.48
CA ALA A 379 17.36 -3.69 19.82
C ALA A 379 18.24 -3.72 18.54
N ALA A 380 17.89 -4.55 17.56
CA ALA A 380 18.59 -4.61 16.28
C ALA A 380 18.51 -3.26 15.53
N LEU A 381 17.35 -2.59 15.56
CA LEU A 381 17.20 -1.26 14.97
C LEU A 381 18.09 -0.22 15.66
N ILE A 382 18.11 -0.19 17.00
CA ILE A 382 18.96 0.72 17.79
C ILE A 382 20.44 0.47 17.50
N PHE A 383 20.85 -0.79 17.45
CA PHE A 383 22.24 -1.16 17.13
C PHE A 383 22.62 -0.76 15.71
N PHE A 384 21.74 -1.01 14.75
CA PHE A 384 21.95 -0.65 13.34
C PHE A 384 22.17 0.85 13.17
N TYR A 385 21.37 1.70 13.81
CA TYR A 385 21.50 3.16 13.75
C TYR A 385 22.76 3.69 14.47
N GLY A 386 23.26 3.00 15.47
CA GLY A 386 24.41 3.46 16.25
C GLY A 386 25.76 2.94 15.78
N LYS A 387 25.84 1.67 15.46
CA LYS A 387 27.11 0.99 15.18
C LYS A 387 27.30 0.60 13.72
N GLU A 388 26.23 0.22 13.05
CA GLU A 388 26.33 -0.38 11.73
C GLU A 388 25.95 0.60 10.60
N ILE A 389 25.31 1.74 10.93
CA ILE A 389 24.92 2.72 9.91
C ILE A 389 26.09 3.23 9.06
N SER A 390 27.25 3.43 9.71
CA SER A 390 28.45 3.89 9.03
C SER A 390 29.15 2.82 8.17
N LYS A 391 28.85 1.54 8.42
CA LYS A 391 29.37 0.40 7.66
C LYS A 391 28.48 0.01 6.49
N HIS A 392 27.28 0.55 6.43
CA HIS A 392 26.35 0.24 5.34
C HIS A 392 26.88 0.82 4.02
N PRO A 393 26.84 0.05 2.91
CA PRO A 393 27.37 0.51 1.61
C PRO A 393 26.61 1.72 1.05
N HIS A 394 25.39 1.95 1.51
CA HIS A 394 24.57 3.12 1.17
C HIS A 394 24.12 3.85 2.43
N PRO A 395 24.20 5.19 2.49
CA PRO A 395 23.77 5.96 3.65
C PRO A 395 22.28 5.73 3.91
N LEU A 396 21.96 5.35 5.15
CA LEU A 396 20.57 5.21 5.59
C LEU A 396 19.88 6.57 5.49
N LYS A 397 18.70 6.59 4.88
CA LYS A 397 17.88 7.80 4.78
C LYS A 397 16.79 7.76 5.83
N ASP A 398 16.90 8.60 6.81
CA ASP A 398 15.88 8.87 7.85
C ASP A 398 15.90 10.37 8.16
N ASP A 399 14.98 10.82 9.01
CA ASP A 399 15.00 12.19 9.53
C ASP A 399 16.40 12.49 10.09
N PRO A 400 17.04 13.58 9.67
CA PRO A 400 18.37 13.95 10.18
C PRO A 400 18.45 14.03 11.71
N GLN A 401 17.38 14.42 12.38
CA GLN A 401 17.32 14.47 13.84
C GLN A 401 17.42 13.08 14.49
N ASN A 402 16.79 12.07 13.87
CA ASN A 402 16.90 10.69 14.33
C ASN A 402 18.34 10.16 14.19
N ILE A 403 18.96 10.42 13.03
CA ILE A 403 20.36 10.02 12.78
C ILE A 403 21.29 10.67 13.80
N LEU A 404 21.23 11.98 13.97
CA LEU A 404 22.03 12.74 14.92
C LEU A 404 21.84 12.24 16.37
N PHE A 405 20.60 11.93 16.76
CA PHE A 405 20.32 11.39 18.09
C PHE A 405 21.07 10.07 18.34
N PHE A 406 21.00 9.12 17.40
CA PHE A 406 21.69 7.83 17.56
C PHE A 406 23.21 7.97 17.45
N GLU A 407 23.73 8.80 16.58
CA GLU A 407 25.16 9.12 16.54
C GLU A 407 25.68 9.68 17.86
N GLU A 408 24.93 10.59 18.48
CA GLU A 408 25.32 11.20 19.76
C GLU A 408 25.29 10.19 20.90
N ILE A 409 24.20 9.43 21.03
CA ILE A 409 23.99 8.54 22.16
C ILE A 409 24.96 7.35 22.16
N TRP A 410 25.46 6.95 20.99
CA TRP A 410 26.42 5.85 20.87
C TRP A 410 27.89 6.26 21.09
N LYS A 411 28.22 7.57 21.15
CA LYS A 411 29.61 8.03 21.22
C LYS A 411 30.34 7.56 22.47
N ASN A 412 29.73 7.68 23.64
CA ASN A 412 30.39 7.40 24.92
C ASN A 412 29.44 6.87 26.01
N ASN A 413 28.38 6.16 25.65
CA ASN A 413 27.40 5.71 26.62
C ASN A 413 27.40 4.18 26.77
N GLU A 414 27.10 3.73 27.98
CA GLU A 414 26.81 2.33 28.28
C GLU A 414 25.43 1.93 27.76
N ILE A 415 25.22 0.64 27.55
CA ILE A 415 23.99 0.09 26.93
C ILE A 415 22.74 0.50 27.71
N GLU A 416 22.77 0.48 29.03
CA GLU A 416 21.66 0.88 29.90
C GLU A 416 21.24 2.33 29.66
N LYS A 417 22.21 3.21 29.41
CA LYS A 417 21.94 4.61 29.13
C LYS A 417 21.39 4.79 27.71
N ILE A 418 21.96 4.11 26.72
CA ILE A 418 21.46 4.11 25.34
C ILE A 418 19.99 3.70 25.33
N VAL A 419 19.64 2.60 26.00
CA VAL A 419 18.28 2.11 26.10
C VAL A 419 17.36 3.12 26.82
N SER A 420 17.82 3.65 27.97
CA SER A 420 17.02 4.59 28.76
C SER A 420 16.70 5.87 27.98
N GLU A 421 17.69 6.46 27.33
CA GLU A 421 17.53 7.68 26.53
C GLU A 421 16.66 7.42 25.30
N THR A 422 16.87 6.28 24.61
CA THR A 422 16.04 5.90 23.46
C THR A 422 14.58 5.72 23.85
N LEU A 423 14.29 5.00 24.93
CA LEU A 423 12.90 4.75 25.37
C LEU A 423 12.23 6.00 25.93
N SER A 424 12.96 6.93 26.53
CA SER A 424 12.41 8.18 27.07
C SER A 424 12.20 9.26 25.99
N ASN A 425 12.78 9.09 24.80
CA ASN A 425 12.70 10.08 23.74
C ASN A 425 11.29 10.11 23.09
N ILE A 426 10.50 11.11 23.49
CA ILE A 426 9.12 11.28 22.99
C ILE A 426 9.09 11.61 21.50
N ALA A 427 10.11 12.28 20.96
CA ALA A 427 10.15 12.61 19.53
C ALA A 427 10.24 11.35 18.64
N LEU A 428 10.94 10.29 19.11
CA LEU A 428 11.03 9.02 18.40
C LEU A 428 9.69 8.24 18.43
N TRP A 429 9.01 8.21 19.59
CA TRP A 429 7.94 7.25 19.86
C TRP A 429 6.56 7.86 20.13
N ASP A 430 6.42 9.18 20.10
CA ASP A 430 5.23 9.98 20.51
C ASP A 430 4.81 9.74 21.98
N GLN A 431 5.61 9.01 22.74
CA GLN A 431 5.37 8.70 24.15
C GLN A 431 6.66 8.30 24.86
N ASN A 432 6.65 8.36 26.19
CA ASN A 432 7.78 7.89 27.00
C ASN A 432 7.63 6.39 27.31
N LEU A 433 8.36 5.56 26.57
CA LEU A 433 8.37 4.10 26.72
C LEU A 433 9.18 3.62 27.94
N ALA A 434 10.07 4.44 28.52
CA ALA A 434 10.83 4.10 29.72
C ALA A 434 9.93 3.88 30.96
N LYS A 435 8.67 4.34 30.91
CA LYS A 435 7.66 4.06 31.95
C LYS A 435 7.23 2.59 31.99
N ILE A 436 7.55 1.80 30.97
CA ILE A 436 7.29 0.36 30.91
C ILE A 436 8.56 -0.36 31.41
N GLY A 437 8.65 -0.53 32.73
CA GLY A 437 9.86 -1.09 33.37
C GLY A 437 10.35 -2.40 32.74
N PRO A 438 9.50 -3.43 32.57
CA PRO A 438 9.92 -4.68 31.95
C PRO A 438 10.44 -4.55 30.50
N LEU A 439 10.00 -3.54 29.75
CA LEU A 439 10.51 -3.28 28.39
C LEU A 439 11.96 -2.80 28.43
N LYS A 440 12.29 -1.91 29.38
CA LYS A 440 13.65 -1.42 29.53
C LYS A 440 14.62 -2.57 29.79
N ASP A 441 14.29 -3.43 30.73
CA ASP A 441 15.18 -4.57 31.13
C ASP A 441 15.33 -5.56 29.95
N THR A 442 14.23 -5.91 29.30
CA THR A 442 14.25 -6.83 28.15
C THR A 442 15.02 -6.26 26.96
N LEU A 443 14.85 -4.97 26.68
CA LEU A 443 15.56 -4.29 25.59
C LEU A 443 17.07 -4.16 25.88
N THR A 444 17.43 -3.89 27.13
CA THR A 444 18.84 -3.86 27.58
C THR A 444 19.52 -5.22 27.38
N GLN A 445 18.84 -6.30 27.77
CA GLN A 445 19.38 -7.66 27.56
C GLN A 445 19.50 -8.00 26.06
N ALA A 446 18.52 -7.60 25.24
CA ALA A 446 18.56 -7.83 23.80
C ALA A 446 19.71 -7.05 23.13
N LEU A 447 19.86 -5.77 23.49
CA LEU A 447 20.93 -4.94 22.94
C LEU A 447 22.31 -5.41 23.39
N TYR A 448 22.43 -5.83 24.66
CA TYR A 448 23.67 -6.40 25.19
C TYR A 448 24.07 -7.68 24.43
N ALA A 449 23.10 -8.59 24.18
CA ALA A 449 23.36 -9.80 23.39
C ALA A 449 23.85 -9.46 21.97
N ILE A 450 23.27 -8.47 21.32
CA ILE A 450 23.66 -8.05 19.95
C ILE A 450 25.07 -7.43 19.96
N VAL A 451 25.39 -6.60 20.95
CA VAL A 451 26.70 -5.91 21.03
C VAL A 451 27.84 -6.86 21.34
N THR A 452 27.58 -7.94 22.09
CA THR A 452 28.61 -8.90 22.57
C THR A 452 28.86 -10.09 21.66
N HIS A 453 28.05 -10.24 20.57
CA HIS A 453 28.21 -11.35 19.62
C HIS A 453 28.49 -10.82 18.22
N ASP A 454 29.35 -11.51 17.47
CA ASP A 454 29.71 -11.10 16.12
C ASP A 454 28.57 -11.32 15.11
N LYS A 455 27.69 -12.29 15.41
CA LYS A 455 26.55 -12.63 14.54
C LYS A 455 25.24 -12.49 15.28
N ILE A 456 24.27 -11.85 14.63
CA ILE A 456 22.93 -11.68 15.20
C ILE A 456 22.21 -13.02 15.42
N SER A 457 22.51 -14.04 14.62
CA SER A 457 22.00 -15.41 14.77
C SER A 457 22.54 -16.12 16.02
N GLU A 458 23.69 -15.71 16.55
CA GLU A 458 24.24 -16.20 17.82
C GLU A 458 23.69 -15.38 19.01
N ALA A 459 23.49 -14.09 18.84
CA ALA A 459 22.92 -13.19 19.85
C ALA A 459 21.47 -13.56 20.22
N TYR A 460 20.65 -13.92 19.23
CA TYR A 460 19.23 -14.18 19.43
C TYR A 460 18.92 -15.34 20.40
N PRO A 461 19.48 -16.56 20.27
CA PRO A 461 19.25 -17.63 21.24
C PRO A 461 19.77 -17.30 22.63
N VAL A 462 20.88 -16.58 22.77
CA VAL A 462 21.37 -16.10 24.08
C VAL A 462 20.35 -15.16 24.72
N PHE A 463 19.87 -14.17 24.02
CA PHE A 463 18.80 -13.29 24.48
C PHE A 463 17.54 -14.07 24.92
N LYS A 464 17.09 -15.02 24.10
CA LYS A 464 15.89 -15.84 24.42
C LYS A 464 16.07 -16.62 25.73
N SER A 465 17.27 -17.12 26.04
CA SER A 465 17.57 -17.84 27.27
C SER A 465 17.61 -16.94 28.51
N LEU A 466 18.07 -15.69 28.37
CA LEU A 466 18.12 -14.73 29.48
C LEU A 466 16.73 -14.24 29.92
N THR A 467 15.76 -14.33 29.02
CA THR A 467 14.40 -13.82 29.24
C THR A 467 13.34 -14.95 29.43
N SER A 468 13.83 -16.20 29.67
CA SER A 468 12.96 -17.40 29.86
C SER A 468 12.25 -17.39 31.19
#